data_180e15a12192eecb96ec06ac5a116afc
#
_entry.id   180e15a12192eecb96ec06ac5a116afc
#
_cell.length_a   1.000
_cell.length_b   1.000
_cell.length_c   1.000
_cell.angle_alpha   90.00
_cell.angle_beta   90.00
_cell.angle_gamma   90.00
#
_symmetry.space_group_name_H-M   'P 1'
#
loop_
_entity.id
_entity.type
_entity.pdbx_description
1 polymer ?
#
loop_
_entity_poly.entity_id
_entity_poly.type
_entity_poly.pdbx_seq_one_letter_code
_entity_poly.pdbx_strand_id
1 'polypeptide(L)'
;EMTSSLVGSEMCIRDSRKKVAKRRLNMQWFKIPEKIYFEPGSVQYLAKMPDMHRVMIVADPGMLQFGYVDRVTYQLNKNANQPSIEIFSEVEPDPDLTTVRKGVEVMNSFQPDVIVALGGGSAMDAAKAMWLFYENPDADFVGMAQKFMDIRKRIYKFPKMGKKAKMVSIPTTSGTGSEVTSFAVISDKSKNMKYPLADYELTPDIAIVDPEFVYTVPKGSTAFTGLDVLTHAIEAYVSILANDYTDALALHAIKLVFKYLPKSYATADKEAREKMHNASCIAGMAFSNAFLGVNHSLAHKLGGEFHIPHGLANAYLLPHVIEYNGQPTPTKLAAWPKYDHYICLLYTSPSPRDSTSS
;
A
#
# COMPACT_ATOMS: atom_id res chain seq x y z
N GLU A 1 -13.57 31.09 13.95
CA GLU A 1 -12.12 30.95 13.59
C GLU A 1 -11.77 29.65 12.83
N MET A 2 -12.62 28.62 12.86
CA MET A 2 -12.40 27.37 12.06
C MET A 2 -12.69 27.53 10.55
N THR A 3 -13.36 28.58 10.13
CA THR A 3 -13.73 28.82 8.72
C THR A 3 -12.61 29.42 7.87
N SER A 4 -11.63 30.10 8.47
CA SER A 4 -10.51 30.71 7.71
C SER A 4 -9.47 29.72 7.23
N SER A 5 -9.25 28.62 7.96
CA SER A 5 -8.30 27.56 7.60
C SER A 5 -8.76 26.73 6.39
N LEU A 6 -10.07 26.47 6.28
CA LEU A 6 -10.67 25.76 5.15
C LEU A 6 -10.65 26.60 3.86
N VAL A 7 -10.86 27.91 3.98
CA VAL A 7 -10.82 28.85 2.83
C VAL A 7 -9.40 28.95 2.25
N GLY A 8 -8.37 28.90 3.11
CA GLY A 8 -6.96 28.87 2.66
C GLY A 8 -6.60 27.61 1.87
N SER A 9 -7.12 26.45 2.28
CA SER A 9 -6.87 25.19 1.57
C SER A 9 -7.59 25.12 0.21
N GLU A 10 -8.79 25.66 0.10
CA GLU A 10 -9.53 25.75 -1.18
C GLU A 10 -8.88 26.73 -2.16
N MET A 11 -8.29 27.82 -1.67
CA MET A 11 -7.60 28.80 -2.51
C MET A 11 -6.27 28.26 -3.06
N CYS A 12 -5.51 27.49 -2.27
CA CYS A 12 -4.31 26.79 -2.74
C CYS A 12 -4.63 25.77 -3.84
N ILE A 13 -5.78 25.09 -3.75
CA ILE A 13 -6.22 24.10 -4.76
C ILE A 13 -6.66 24.81 -6.07
N ARG A 14 -7.28 25.97 -6.01
CA ARG A 14 -7.80 26.69 -7.20
C ARG A 14 -6.72 27.36 -8.05
N ASP A 15 -5.67 27.90 -7.45
CA ASP A 15 -4.65 28.66 -8.20
C ASP A 15 -3.65 27.77 -8.96
N SER A 16 -3.37 26.55 -8.47
CA SER A 16 -2.47 25.62 -9.16
C SER A 16 -3.00 25.13 -10.53
N ARG A 17 -4.31 25.26 -10.79
CA ARG A 17 -4.95 24.80 -12.04
C ARG A 17 -4.76 25.76 -13.23
N LYS A 18 -4.31 26.98 -13.03
CA LYS A 18 -4.23 27.99 -14.11
C LYS A 18 -3.01 27.93 -15.00
N LYS A 19 -2.00 27.10 -14.71
CA LYS A 19 -0.74 27.02 -15.49
C LYS A 19 -0.42 25.60 -15.98
N VAL A 20 -1.41 24.83 -16.40
CA VAL A 20 -1.14 23.50 -17.01
C VAL A 20 -0.80 23.70 -18.50
N ALA A 21 0.49 23.62 -18.84
CA ALA A 21 0.96 23.45 -20.20
C ALA A 21 0.18 22.30 -20.87
N LYS A 22 -0.14 22.43 -22.18
CA LYS A 22 -0.88 21.47 -23.00
C LYS A 22 -0.55 20.01 -22.62
N ARG A 23 -1.33 19.42 -21.72
CA ARG A 23 -1.28 17.97 -21.47
C ARG A 23 -1.68 17.30 -22.78
N ARG A 24 -0.84 16.42 -23.31
CA ARG A 24 -1.27 15.46 -24.33
C ARG A 24 -2.50 14.76 -23.78
N LEU A 25 -3.55 14.64 -24.57
CA LEU A 25 -4.81 13.95 -24.26
C LEU A 25 -4.56 12.43 -24.10
N ASN A 26 -3.77 12.04 -23.09
CA ASN A 26 -3.68 10.66 -22.67
C ASN A 26 -4.81 10.44 -21.67
N MET A 27 -5.72 9.54 -22.01
CA MET A 27 -6.79 9.09 -21.12
C MET A 27 -6.15 8.56 -19.81
N GLN A 28 -6.60 9.10 -18.69
CA GLN A 28 -6.20 8.63 -17.36
C GLN A 28 -7.30 7.75 -16.79
N TRP A 29 -6.94 6.81 -15.93
CA TRP A 29 -7.87 5.96 -15.19
C TRP A 29 -7.44 5.82 -13.75
N PHE A 30 -8.36 5.41 -12.89
CA PHE A 30 -8.16 5.15 -11.48
C PHE A 30 -8.49 3.68 -11.20
N LYS A 31 -7.57 2.94 -10.61
CA LYS A 31 -7.72 1.51 -10.33
C LYS A 31 -7.60 1.23 -8.84
N ILE A 32 -8.55 0.48 -8.31
CA ILE A 32 -8.57 -0.07 -6.96
C ILE A 32 -9.14 -1.49 -7.04
N PRO A 33 -9.11 -2.29 -5.96
CA PRO A 33 -9.84 -3.56 -5.89
C PRO A 33 -11.33 -3.41 -6.27
N GLU A 34 -11.91 -4.48 -6.79
CA GLU A 34 -13.35 -4.50 -7.11
C GLU A 34 -14.21 -4.25 -5.86
N LYS A 35 -13.77 -4.82 -4.71
CA LYS A 35 -14.44 -4.66 -3.41
C LYS A 35 -13.45 -4.45 -2.30
N ILE A 36 -13.79 -3.55 -1.38
CA ILE A 36 -13.07 -3.32 -0.15
C ILE A 36 -14.05 -3.49 1.01
N TYR A 37 -13.86 -4.56 1.78
CA TYR A 37 -14.60 -4.80 3.02
C TYR A 37 -13.83 -4.21 4.19
N PHE A 38 -14.48 -3.49 5.05
CA PHE A 38 -13.85 -2.80 6.20
C PHE A 38 -14.76 -2.90 7.43
N GLU A 39 -14.29 -2.48 8.58
CA GLU A 39 -14.88 -2.59 9.91
C GLU A 39 -14.56 -3.92 10.63
N PRO A 40 -14.67 -3.94 11.97
CA PRO A 40 -14.44 -5.14 12.78
C PRO A 40 -15.29 -6.31 12.32
N GLY A 41 -14.66 -7.45 12.10
CA GLY A 41 -15.33 -8.68 11.69
C GLY A 41 -15.57 -8.78 10.18
N SER A 42 -15.05 -7.87 9.35
CA SER A 42 -15.23 -7.93 7.89
C SER A 42 -14.63 -9.20 7.25
N VAL A 43 -13.72 -9.89 7.94
CA VAL A 43 -13.21 -11.22 7.53
C VAL A 43 -14.33 -12.26 7.36
N GLN A 44 -15.50 -12.06 7.98
CA GLN A 44 -16.69 -12.91 7.81
C GLN A 44 -17.18 -12.97 6.35
N TYR A 45 -16.76 -12.04 5.50
CA TYR A 45 -17.06 -12.10 4.08
C TYR A 45 -16.60 -13.40 3.44
N LEU A 46 -15.49 -13.99 3.89
CA LEU A 46 -14.99 -15.28 3.39
C LEU A 46 -16.01 -16.42 3.52
N ALA A 47 -16.86 -16.38 4.55
CA ALA A 47 -17.94 -17.35 4.72
C ALA A 47 -19.09 -17.19 3.69
N LYS A 48 -19.13 -16.06 2.98
CA LYS A 48 -20.18 -15.71 2.01
C LYS A 48 -19.67 -15.54 0.58
N MET A 49 -18.34 -15.62 0.39
CA MET A 49 -17.73 -15.46 -0.92
C MET A 49 -18.19 -16.60 -1.86
N PRO A 50 -18.78 -16.30 -3.02
CA PRO A 50 -19.22 -17.32 -3.97
C PRO A 50 -18.04 -17.92 -4.74
N ASP A 51 -18.29 -19.05 -5.40
CA ASP A 51 -17.40 -19.68 -6.38
C ASP A 51 -15.98 -19.95 -5.83
N MET A 52 -15.88 -20.45 -4.60
CA MET A 52 -14.64 -20.72 -3.91
C MET A 52 -14.57 -22.20 -3.55
N HIS A 53 -13.62 -22.94 -4.15
CA HIS A 53 -13.49 -24.41 -3.96
C HIS A 53 -12.12 -24.82 -3.44
N ARG A 54 -11.06 -24.08 -3.80
CA ARG A 54 -9.68 -24.39 -3.43
C ARG A 54 -8.96 -23.10 -3.04
N VAL A 55 -8.75 -22.91 -1.76
CA VAL A 55 -8.18 -21.69 -1.21
C VAL A 55 -6.74 -21.93 -0.76
N MET A 56 -5.81 -21.15 -1.27
CA MET A 56 -4.45 -21.12 -0.73
C MET A 56 -4.24 -19.86 0.11
N ILE A 57 -3.91 -20.04 1.39
CA ILE A 57 -3.53 -18.94 2.28
C ILE A 57 -2.01 -18.75 2.17
N VAL A 58 -1.57 -17.55 1.80
CA VAL A 58 -0.16 -17.16 1.79
C VAL A 58 0.09 -16.20 2.95
N ALA A 59 0.99 -16.57 3.85
CA ALA A 59 1.22 -15.85 5.10
C ALA A 59 2.71 -15.92 5.53
N ASP A 60 3.09 -15.12 6.49
CA ASP A 60 4.34 -15.29 7.24
C ASP A 60 4.12 -16.18 8.48
N PRO A 61 5.20 -16.76 9.06
CA PRO A 61 5.07 -17.65 10.22
C PRO A 61 4.40 -17.01 11.44
N GLY A 62 4.50 -15.69 11.58
CA GLY A 62 3.86 -14.95 12.69
C GLY A 62 2.34 -15.04 12.64
N MET A 63 1.75 -15.13 11.46
CA MET A 63 0.30 -15.23 11.30
C MET A 63 -0.27 -16.52 11.88
N LEU A 64 0.50 -17.63 11.85
CA LEU A 64 0.18 -18.85 12.56
C LEU A 64 0.26 -18.66 14.07
N GLN A 65 1.36 -18.09 14.56
CA GLN A 65 1.61 -17.91 15.99
C GLN A 65 0.57 -16.98 16.64
N PHE A 66 0.08 -15.96 15.92
CA PHE A 66 -0.96 -15.06 16.40
C PHE A 66 -2.38 -15.62 16.24
N GLY A 67 -2.56 -16.82 15.68
CA GLY A 67 -3.86 -17.43 15.45
C GLY A 67 -4.69 -16.75 14.34
N TYR A 68 -4.05 -15.96 13.50
CA TYR A 68 -4.75 -15.24 12.42
C TYR A 68 -5.10 -16.17 11.25
N VAL A 69 -4.24 -17.14 10.98
CA VAL A 69 -4.54 -18.22 10.00
C VAL A 69 -5.76 -19.01 10.45
N ASP A 70 -5.84 -19.39 11.74
CA ASP A 70 -6.99 -20.13 12.29
C ASP A 70 -8.29 -19.32 12.17
N ARG A 71 -8.20 -18.02 12.39
CA ARG A 71 -9.35 -17.12 12.27
C ARG A 71 -9.86 -17.05 10.82
N VAL A 72 -8.96 -16.96 9.83
CA VAL A 72 -9.30 -17.00 8.41
C VAL A 72 -9.90 -18.35 8.04
N THR A 73 -9.22 -19.43 8.41
CA THR A 73 -9.66 -20.82 8.16
C THR A 73 -11.03 -21.11 8.77
N TYR A 74 -11.30 -20.58 9.97
CA TYR A 74 -12.62 -20.70 10.60
C TYR A 74 -13.73 -20.07 9.74
N GLN A 75 -13.50 -18.93 9.10
CA GLN A 75 -14.48 -18.34 8.20
C GLN A 75 -14.62 -19.13 6.89
N LEU A 76 -13.50 -19.60 6.33
CA LEU A 76 -13.53 -20.45 5.14
C LEU A 76 -14.31 -21.74 5.35
N ASN A 77 -14.15 -22.38 6.50
CA ASN A 77 -14.90 -23.61 6.85
C ASN A 77 -16.40 -23.39 7.02
N LYS A 78 -16.86 -22.14 7.21
CA LYS A 78 -18.29 -21.79 7.23
C LYS A 78 -18.87 -21.52 5.83
N ASN A 79 -18.02 -21.47 4.82
CA ASN A 79 -18.49 -21.24 3.46
C ASN A 79 -19.32 -22.45 2.97
N ALA A 80 -20.43 -22.16 2.29
CA ALA A 80 -21.33 -23.21 1.79
C ALA A 80 -20.66 -24.16 0.80
N ASN A 81 -19.62 -23.72 0.10
CA ASN A 81 -18.86 -24.55 -0.84
C ASN A 81 -17.84 -25.45 -0.15
N GLN A 82 -17.59 -25.29 1.16
CA GLN A 82 -16.62 -26.08 1.94
C GLN A 82 -15.26 -26.23 1.21
N PRO A 83 -14.56 -25.13 0.91
CA PRO A 83 -13.37 -25.18 0.09
C PRO A 83 -12.25 -26.02 0.75
N SER A 84 -11.48 -26.73 -0.07
CA SER A 84 -10.20 -27.28 0.37
C SER A 84 -9.23 -26.14 0.65
N ILE A 85 -8.46 -26.25 1.73
CA ILE A 85 -7.56 -25.18 2.17
C ILE A 85 -6.13 -25.70 2.17
N GLU A 86 -5.22 -24.96 1.55
CA GLU A 86 -3.77 -25.15 1.61
C GLU A 86 -3.13 -23.92 2.26
N ILE A 87 -2.09 -24.10 3.04
CA ILE A 87 -1.43 -23.01 3.77
C ILE A 87 0.05 -22.98 3.40
N PHE A 88 0.49 -21.86 2.82
CA PHE A 88 1.89 -21.54 2.62
C PHE A 88 2.30 -20.44 3.60
N SER A 89 3.05 -20.79 4.63
CA SER A 89 3.43 -19.89 5.72
C SER A 89 4.93 -19.63 5.82
N GLU A 90 5.66 -19.82 4.71
CA GLU A 90 7.12 -19.64 4.68
C GLU A 90 7.55 -18.27 4.16
N VAL A 91 6.65 -17.26 4.13
CA VAL A 91 7.03 -15.93 3.66
C VAL A 91 7.88 -15.25 4.72
N GLU A 92 9.09 -14.88 4.34
CA GLU A 92 10.03 -14.14 5.16
C GLU A 92 9.89 -12.62 4.95
N PRO A 93 10.38 -11.79 5.87
CA PRO A 93 10.55 -10.36 5.61
C PRO A 93 11.42 -10.13 4.36
N ASP A 94 11.05 -9.17 3.51
CA ASP A 94 11.70 -8.94 2.21
C ASP A 94 11.77 -10.21 1.35
N PRO A 95 10.62 -10.75 0.90
CA PRO A 95 10.55 -12.05 0.22
C PRO A 95 11.37 -12.06 -1.05
N ASP A 96 12.02 -13.20 -1.30
CA ASP A 96 12.84 -13.39 -2.49
C ASP A 96 12.18 -14.30 -3.55
N LEU A 97 12.81 -14.37 -4.72
CA LEU A 97 12.35 -15.22 -5.81
C LEU A 97 12.33 -16.71 -5.46
N THR A 98 13.15 -17.15 -4.51
CA THR A 98 13.18 -18.55 -4.09
C THR A 98 11.91 -18.90 -3.35
N THR A 99 11.50 -18.06 -2.40
CA THR A 99 10.24 -18.18 -1.67
C THR A 99 9.03 -18.09 -2.61
N VAL A 100 9.07 -17.17 -3.58
CA VAL A 100 8.01 -17.06 -4.59
C VAL A 100 7.89 -18.34 -5.41
N ARG A 101 9.00 -18.91 -5.89
CA ARG A 101 8.99 -20.15 -6.68
C ARG A 101 8.46 -21.34 -5.90
N LYS A 102 8.86 -21.51 -4.63
CA LYS A 102 8.30 -22.54 -3.76
C LYS A 102 6.77 -22.44 -3.64
N GLY A 103 6.28 -21.23 -3.40
CA GLY A 103 4.83 -21.00 -3.35
C GLY A 103 4.12 -21.32 -4.66
N VAL A 104 4.74 -21.00 -5.81
CA VAL A 104 4.20 -21.37 -7.14
C VAL A 104 4.18 -22.88 -7.35
N GLU A 105 5.17 -23.64 -6.88
CA GLU A 105 5.17 -25.10 -6.93
C GLU A 105 3.98 -25.67 -6.14
N VAL A 106 3.72 -25.15 -4.94
CA VAL A 106 2.53 -25.52 -4.16
C VAL A 106 1.24 -25.14 -4.90
N MET A 107 1.16 -23.94 -5.49
CA MET A 107 0.01 -23.52 -6.29
C MET A 107 -0.22 -24.45 -7.50
N ASN A 108 0.83 -24.85 -8.20
CA ASN A 108 0.71 -25.75 -9.35
C ASN A 108 0.22 -27.15 -8.95
N SER A 109 0.60 -27.63 -7.76
CA SER A 109 0.13 -28.91 -7.24
C SER A 109 -1.30 -28.82 -6.71
N PHE A 110 -1.62 -27.78 -5.94
CA PHE A 110 -2.91 -27.58 -5.29
C PHE A 110 -3.96 -26.98 -6.23
N GLN A 111 -3.57 -26.16 -7.19
CA GLN A 111 -4.44 -25.46 -8.16
C GLN A 111 -5.54 -24.61 -7.50
N PRO A 112 -5.20 -23.59 -6.69
CA PRO A 112 -6.16 -22.74 -6.03
C PRO A 112 -6.99 -21.93 -7.05
N ASP A 113 -8.28 -21.74 -6.75
CA ASP A 113 -9.17 -20.78 -7.42
C ASP A 113 -9.30 -19.45 -6.63
N VAL A 114 -8.83 -19.45 -5.37
CA VAL A 114 -8.70 -18.25 -4.55
C VAL A 114 -7.38 -18.27 -3.80
N ILE A 115 -6.67 -17.16 -3.85
CA ILE A 115 -5.44 -16.91 -3.07
C ILE A 115 -5.78 -15.87 -2.01
N VAL A 116 -5.59 -16.22 -0.73
CA VAL A 116 -5.75 -15.29 0.40
C VAL A 116 -4.37 -14.88 0.89
N ALA A 117 -3.98 -13.64 0.64
CA ALA A 117 -2.77 -13.04 1.18
C ALA A 117 -3.06 -12.49 2.58
N LEU A 118 -2.49 -13.10 3.63
CA LEU A 118 -2.71 -12.73 5.02
C LEU A 118 -1.39 -12.27 5.64
N GLY A 119 -1.26 -11.00 5.99
CA GLY A 119 -0.05 -10.50 6.63
C GLY A 119 0.24 -9.02 6.35
N GLY A 120 1.48 -8.63 6.52
CA GLY A 120 1.99 -7.32 6.13
C GLY A 120 2.35 -7.24 4.65
N GLY A 121 3.04 -6.16 4.25
CA GLY A 121 3.46 -5.95 2.86
C GLY A 121 4.22 -7.12 2.27
N SER A 122 5.15 -7.73 3.01
CA SER A 122 5.94 -8.88 2.54
C SER A 122 5.07 -10.08 2.14
N ALA A 123 4.08 -10.44 2.96
CA ALA A 123 3.19 -11.55 2.64
C ALA A 123 2.31 -11.24 1.41
N MET A 124 1.81 -10.01 1.31
CA MET A 124 1.01 -9.58 0.17
C MET A 124 1.82 -9.49 -1.12
N ASP A 125 3.03 -8.97 -1.06
CA ASP A 125 3.92 -8.86 -2.22
C ASP A 125 4.36 -10.23 -2.72
N ALA A 126 4.71 -11.15 -1.80
CA ALA A 126 4.99 -12.54 -2.16
C ALA A 126 3.79 -13.22 -2.82
N ALA A 127 2.59 -13.05 -2.24
CA ALA A 127 1.37 -13.62 -2.78
C ALA A 127 1.04 -13.08 -4.19
N LYS A 128 1.21 -11.77 -4.43
CA LYS A 128 1.04 -11.16 -5.76
C LYS A 128 2.02 -11.72 -6.78
N ALA A 129 3.29 -11.89 -6.38
CA ALA A 129 4.30 -12.48 -7.27
C ALA A 129 4.02 -13.97 -7.52
N MET A 130 3.60 -14.73 -6.50
CA MET A 130 3.18 -16.12 -6.66
C MET A 130 1.98 -16.23 -7.60
N TRP A 131 0.96 -15.38 -7.40
CA TRP A 131 -0.22 -15.29 -8.27
C TRP A 131 0.18 -15.03 -9.72
N LEU A 132 1.08 -14.06 -9.96
CA LEU A 132 1.59 -13.75 -11.29
C LEU A 132 2.19 -14.95 -12.00
N PHE A 133 3.10 -15.68 -11.35
CA PHE A 133 3.78 -16.83 -11.96
C PHE A 133 2.88 -18.09 -12.03
N TYR A 134 1.94 -18.23 -11.13
CA TYR A 134 0.92 -19.28 -11.19
C TYR A 134 0.01 -19.08 -12.41
N GLU A 135 -0.44 -17.86 -12.65
CA GLU A 135 -1.27 -17.50 -13.81
C GLU A 135 -0.48 -17.58 -15.12
N ASN A 136 0.77 -17.11 -15.10
CA ASN A 136 1.62 -16.92 -16.27
C ASN A 136 3.04 -17.45 -16.02
N PRO A 137 3.26 -18.77 -16.16
CA PRO A 137 4.55 -19.42 -15.84
C PRO A 137 5.73 -18.87 -16.67
N ASP A 138 5.47 -18.40 -17.88
CA ASP A 138 6.48 -17.87 -18.82
C ASP A 138 6.72 -16.35 -18.64
N ALA A 139 6.20 -15.74 -17.58
CA ALA A 139 6.36 -14.32 -17.35
C ALA A 139 7.83 -13.94 -17.11
N ASP A 140 8.34 -12.98 -17.88
CA ASP A 140 9.71 -12.48 -17.75
C ASP A 140 9.84 -11.51 -16.57
N PHE A 141 10.23 -12.05 -15.42
CA PHE A 141 10.44 -11.26 -14.20
C PHE A 141 11.41 -10.10 -14.40
N VAL A 142 12.55 -10.35 -15.07
CA VAL A 142 13.59 -9.33 -15.24
C VAL A 142 13.09 -8.23 -16.16
N GLY A 143 12.43 -8.59 -17.25
CA GLY A 143 11.84 -7.62 -18.18
C GLY A 143 10.75 -6.76 -17.52
N MET A 144 9.91 -7.36 -16.67
CA MET A 144 8.88 -6.63 -15.92
C MET A 144 9.47 -5.67 -14.89
N ALA A 145 10.50 -6.11 -14.16
CA ALA A 145 11.15 -5.31 -13.13
C ALA A 145 12.00 -4.15 -13.71
N GLN A 146 12.70 -4.37 -14.82
CA GLN A 146 13.55 -3.35 -15.46
C GLN A 146 12.77 -2.19 -16.09
N LYS A 147 11.50 -2.40 -16.41
CA LYS A 147 10.65 -1.41 -17.10
C LYS A 147 9.73 -0.62 -16.20
N PHE A 148 10.06 -0.59 -14.92
CA PHE A 148 9.36 0.21 -13.92
C PHE A 148 9.67 1.71 -14.07
N MET A 149 9.11 2.36 -15.07
CA MET A 149 9.23 3.83 -15.24
C MET A 149 7.88 4.54 -15.10
N ASP A 150 6.84 3.95 -15.62
CA ASP A 150 5.48 4.47 -15.54
C ASP A 150 4.50 3.35 -15.92
N ILE A 151 3.81 2.84 -14.94
CA ILE A 151 2.78 1.79 -15.08
C ILE A 151 1.73 2.15 -16.16
N ARG A 152 1.43 3.45 -16.36
CA ARG A 152 0.47 3.92 -17.36
C ARG A 152 0.97 3.86 -18.78
N LYS A 153 2.28 4.00 -18.99
CA LYS A 153 2.89 3.94 -20.34
C LYS A 153 2.99 2.52 -20.87
N ARG A 154 2.91 1.51 -20.00
CA ARG A 154 2.97 0.08 -20.36
C ARG A 154 4.07 -0.24 -21.36
N ILE A 155 5.29 0.17 -21.06
CA ILE A 155 6.48 -0.11 -21.90
C ILE A 155 6.69 -1.63 -22.04
N TYR A 156 6.29 -2.39 -21.00
CA TYR A 156 6.18 -3.86 -21.01
C TYR A 156 4.70 -4.25 -20.94
N LYS A 157 4.29 -5.19 -21.80
CA LYS A 157 2.93 -5.70 -21.76
C LYS A 157 2.81 -6.73 -20.64
N PHE A 158 2.25 -6.32 -19.51
CA PHE A 158 1.99 -7.20 -18.39
C PHE A 158 0.91 -8.23 -18.77
N PRO A 159 1.06 -9.50 -18.35
CA PRO A 159 0.05 -10.52 -18.65
C PRO A 159 -1.26 -10.25 -17.91
N LYS A 160 -2.37 -10.75 -18.47
CA LYS A 160 -3.67 -10.68 -17.81
C LYS A 160 -3.74 -11.63 -16.63
N MET A 161 -4.29 -11.13 -15.52
CA MET A 161 -4.45 -11.84 -14.26
C MET A 161 -5.91 -12.25 -14.02
N GLY A 162 -6.15 -13.10 -13.01
CA GLY A 162 -7.47 -13.49 -12.56
C GLY A 162 -8.18 -14.54 -13.42
N LYS A 163 -7.44 -15.31 -14.22
CA LYS A 163 -8.01 -16.40 -15.04
C LYS A 163 -8.11 -17.73 -14.28
N LYS A 164 -7.10 -18.02 -13.43
CA LYS A 164 -7.04 -19.24 -12.63
C LYS A 164 -7.54 -19.02 -11.23
N ALA A 165 -7.16 -17.89 -10.61
CA ALA A 165 -7.47 -17.60 -9.22
C ALA A 165 -7.80 -16.12 -9.00
N LYS A 166 -8.74 -15.85 -8.09
CA LYS A 166 -8.98 -14.53 -7.53
C LYS A 166 -8.04 -14.27 -6.36
N MET A 167 -7.61 -13.02 -6.19
CA MET A 167 -6.76 -12.61 -5.08
C MET A 167 -7.55 -11.81 -4.03
N VAL A 168 -7.53 -12.29 -2.79
CA VAL A 168 -8.08 -11.64 -1.60
C VAL A 168 -6.91 -11.24 -0.70
N SER A 169 -6.83 -9.97 -0.31
CA SER A 169 -5.78 -9.48 0.57
C SER A 169 -6.33 -9.04 1.93
N ILE A 170 -5.72 -9.54 3.01
CA ILE A 170 -6.10 -9.26 4.40
C ILE A 170 -4.88 -8.66 5.11
N PRO A 171 -4.77 -7.33 5.22
CA PRO A 171 -3.63 -6.69 5.87
C PRO A 171 -3.67 -6.89 7.40
N THR A 172 -2.50 -7.16 7.98
CA THR A 172 -2.28 -7.25 9.42
C THR A 172 -1.38 -6.14 9.96
N THR A 173 -1.05 -5.17 9.11
CA THR A 173 -0.32 -3.96 9.44
C THR A 173 -1.03 -2.74 8.83
N SER A 174 -0.89 -1.58 9.48
CA SER A 174 -1.46 -0.32 8.99
C SER A 174 -0.33 0.56 8.45
N GLY A 175 0.18 0.25 7.26
CA GLY A 175 1.35 0.92 6.68
C GLY A 175 1.39 0.89 5.16
N THR A 176 1.65 -0.26 4.59
CA THR A 176 1.96 -0.40 3.17
C THR A 176 0.80 -0.17 2.21
N GLY A 177 -0.45 -0.41 2.65
CA GLY A 177 -1.61 -0.36 1.76
C GLY A 177 -1.55 -1.39 0.62
N SER A 178 -0.72 -2.45 0.73
CA SER A 178 -0.51 -3.42 -0.36
C SER A 178 -1.80 -4.15 -0.75
N GLU A 179 -2.78 -4.22 0.12
CA GLU A 179 -4.10 -4.81 -0.16
C GLU A 179 -4.88 -4.10 -1.26
N VAL A 180 -4.52 -2.86 -1.58
CA VAL A 180 -5.20 -2.06 -2.62
C VAL A 180 -4.24 -1.55 -3.70
N THR A 181 -2.97 -1.92 -3.64
CA THR A 181 -1.96 -1.40 -4.58
C THR A 181 -1.67 -2.35 -5.71
N SER A 182 -1.18 -1.77 -6.80
CA SER A 182 -0.76 -2.44 -8.03
C SER A 182 0.74 -2.77 -8.03
N PHE A 183 1.35 -2.89 -6.85
CA PHE A 183 2.79 -3.07 -6.67
C PHE A 183 3.09 -4.35 -5.91
N ALA A 184 4.26 -4.92 -6.18
CA ALA A 184 4.90 -5.94 -5.36
C ALA A 184 6.42 -5.74 -5.42
N VAL A 185 7.10 -5.81 -4.26
CA VAL A 185 8.56 -5.67 -4.20
C VAL A 185 9.16 -7.02 -3.83
N ILE A 186 9.95 -7.57 -4.73
CA ILE A 186 10.62 -8.87 -4.55
C ILE A 186 12.13 -8.66 -4.54
N SER A 187 12.80 -9.28 -3.58
CA SER A 187 14.24 -9.19 -3.41
C SER A 187 14.97 -10.24 -4.27
N ASP A 188 16.12 -9.88 -4.82
CA ASP A 188 17.12 -10.80 -5.32
C ASP A 188 18.33 -10.73 -4.40
N LYS A 189 18.37 -11.63 -3.43
CA LYS A 189 19.45 -11.67 -2.43
C LYS A 189 20.82 -11.94 -3.04
N SER A 190 20.86 -12.63 -4.21
CA SER A 190 22.13 -12.92 -4.90
C SER A 190 22.79 -11.67 -5.46
N LYS A 191 21.98 -10.63 -5.78
CA LYS A 191 22.44 -9.35 -6.33
C LYS A 191 22.28 -8.19 -5.34
N ASN A 192 21.78 -8.47 -4.14
CA ASN A 192 21.41 -7.44 -3.14
C ASN A 192 20.53 -6.32 -3.75
N MET A 193 19.53 -6.72 -4.54
CA MET A 193 18.65 -5.80 -5.26
C MET A 193 17.18 -6.08 -4.95
N LYS A 194 16.40 -5.00 -4.81
CA LYS A 194 14.94 -5.06 -4.72
C LYS A 194 14.35 -4.70 -6.09
N TYR A 195 13.50 -5.55 -6.59
CA TYR A 195 12.80 -5.40 -7.86
C TYR A 195 11.33 -5.05 -7.63
N PRO A 196 10.92 -3.81 -7.90
CA PRO A 196 9.52 -3.47 -7.89
C PRO A 196 8.85 -4.01 -9.18
N LEU A 197 7.79 -4.76 -8.98
CA LEU A 197 6.82 -5.10 -10.02
C LEU A 197 5.67 -4.11 -9.93
N ALA A 198 5.26 -3.54 -11.04
CA ALA A 198 4.18 -2.57 -11.07
C ALA A 198 3.34 -2.71 -12.33
N ASP A 199 2.12 -3.16 -12.14
CA ASP A 199 1.06 -3.10 -13.16
C ASP A 199 -0.31 -3.20 -12.48
N TYR A 200 -1.32 -2.56 -13.07
CA TYR A 200 -2.69 -2.60 -12.55
C TYR A 200 -3.28 -4.01 -12.51
N GLU A 201 -2.72 -4.96 -13.23
CA GLU A 201 -3.11 -6.38 -13.16
C GLU A 201 -2.74 -7.03 -11.81
N LEU A 202 -1.76 -6.47 -11.05
CA LEU A 202 -1.40 -6.94 -9.70
C LEU A 202 -2.32 -6.42 -8.59
N THR A 203 -3.29 -5.55 -8.92
CA THR A 203 -4.27 -5.10 -7.93
C THR A 203 -5.09 -6.29 -7.46
N PRO A 204 -5.16 -6.58 -6.15
CA PRO A 204 -6.03 -7.63 -5.63
C PRO A 204 -7.49 -7.42 -6.06
N ASP A 205 -8.24 -8.50 -6.24
CA ASP A 205 -9.67 -8.41 -6.58
C ASP A 205 -10.47 -7.90 -5.38
N ILE A 206 -10.12 -8.35 -4.17
CA ILE A 206 -10.82 -8.04 -2.94
C ILE A 206 -9.81 -7.68 -1.85
N ALA A 207 -10.08 -6.60 -1.13
CA ALA A 207 -9.38 -6.24 0.11
C ALA A 207 -10.33 -6.41 1.31
N ILE A 208 -9.83 -7.02 2.39
CA ILE A 208 -10.56 -7.16 3.66
C ILE A 208 -9.77 -6.43 4.75
N VAL A 209 -10.15 -5.19 5.01
CA VAL A 209 -9.48 -4.26 5.94
C VAL A 209 -10.12 -4.40 7.32
N ASP A 210 -9.93 -5.57 7.96
CA ASP A 210 -10.49 -5.87 9.27
C ASP A 210 -9.54 -5.42 10.40
N PRO A 211 -9.90 -4.37 11.17
CA PRO A 211 -9.01 -3.80 12.19
C PRO A 211 -8.72 -4.77 13.34
N GLU A 212 -9.46 -5.85 13.49
CA GLU A 212 -9.18 -6.84 14.52
C GLU A 212 -7.84 -7.56 14.30
N PHE A 213 -7.30 -7.55 13.09
CA PHE A 213 -5.95 -8.06 12.79
C PHE A 213 -4.81 -7.10 13.18
N VAL A 214 -5.13 -5.85 13.54
CA VAL A 214 -4.13 -4.85 13.89
C VAL A 214 -4.22 -4.37 15.35
N TYR A 215 -5.18 -4.84 16.13
CA TYR A 215 -5.35 -4.40 17.52
C TYR A 215 -4.15 -4.71 18.41
N THR A 216 -3.39 -5.76 18.13
CA THR A 216 -2.26 -6.24 18.92
C THR A 216 -0.89 -5.86 18.37
N VAL A 217 -0.84 -5.09 17.28
CA VAL A 217 0.43 -4.66 16.68
C VAL A 217 1.27 -3.89 17.69
N PRO A 218 2.57 -4.24 17.88
CA PRO A 218 3.45 -3.58 18.84
C PRO A 218 3.63 -2.08 18.56
N LYS A 219 3.92 -1.30 19.62
CA LYS A 219 4.10 0.16 19.53
C LYS A 219 5.13 0.59 18.49
N GLY A 220 6.29 -0.05 18.45
CA GLY A 220 7.33 0.26 17.45
C GLY A 220 6.82 0.11 16.02
N SER A 221 6.20 -1.02 15.71
CA SER A 221 5.59 -1.26 14.40
C SER A 221 4.48 -0.24 14.10
N THR A 222 3.65 0.09 15.10
CA THR A 222 2.59 1.11 14.94
C THR A 222 3.15 2.48 14.55
N ALA A 223 4.26 2.90 15.18
CA ALA A 223 4.90 4.17 14.85
C ALA A 223 5.48 4.16 13.44
N PHE A 224 6.27 3.13 13.11
CA PHE A 224 6.93 3.03 11.81
C PHE A 224 5.93 2.93 10.67
N THR A 225 4.93 2.03 10.79
CA THR A 225 3.92 1.87 9.75
C THR A 225 3.01 3.09 9.64
N GLY A 226 2.67 3.74 10.76
CA GLY A 226 1.83 4.95 10.74
C GLY A 226 2.53 6.15 10.08
N LEU A 227 3.84 6.32 10.29
CA LEU A 227 4.63 7.35 9.60
C LEU A 227 4.87 7.00 8.12
N ASP A 228 4.89 5.73 7.79
CA ASP A 228 4.89 5.25 6.42
C ASP A 228 3.60 5.65 5.68
N VAL A 229 2.43 5.47 6.32
CA VAL A 229 1.14 5.98 5.79
C VAL A 229 1.18 7.47 5.53
N LEU A 230 1.76 8.25 6.45
CA LEU A 230 1.91 9.70 6.27
C LEU A 230 2.76 10.01 5.04
N THR A 231 3.87 9.31 4.90
CA THR A 231 4.79 9.49 3.77
C THR A 231 4.12 9.13 2.45
N HIS A 232 3.43 7.99 2.38
CA HIS A 232 2.64 7.59 1.22
C HIS A 232 1.63 8.65 0.81
N ALA A 233 0.87 9.17 1.77
CA ALA A 233 -0.16 10.16 1.49
C ALA A 233 0.43 11.50 1.04
N ILE A 234 1.51 11.98 1.68
CA ILE A 234 2.18 13.23 1.29
C ILE A 234 2.78 13.09 -0.11
N GLU A 235 3.51 12.01 -0.39
CA GLU A 235 4.13 11.84 -1.71
C GLU A 235 3.08 11.66 -2.81
N ALA A 236 1.98 10.95 -2.56
CA ALA A 236 0.87 10.86 -3.50
C ALA A 236 0.27 12.23 -3.81
N TYR A 237 0.06 13.06 -2.78
CA TYR A 237 -0.52 14.39 -2.92
C TYR A 237 0.34 15.34 -3.76
N VAL A 238 1.67 15.30 -3.58
CA VAL A 238 2.61 16.17 -4.29
C VAL A 238 3.13 15.59 -5.59
N SER A 239 2.73 14.37 -5.94
CA SER A 239 3.17 13.69 -7.17
C SER A 239 2.76 14.48 -8.43
N ILE A 240 3.61 14.42 -9.45
CA ILE A 240 3.28 14.96 -10.79
C ILE A 240 2.09 14.25 -11.46
N LEU A 241 1.72 13.07 -10.97
CA LEU A 241 0.58 12.28 -11.44
C LEU A 241 -0.65 12.44 -10.57
N ALA A 242 -0.57 13.24 -9.49
CA ALA A 242 -1.70 13.52 -8.62
C ALA A 242 -2.87 14.17 -9.39
N ASN A 243 -4.07 13.87 -8.94
CA ASN A 243 -5.32 14.33 -9.55
C ASN A 243 -6.40 14.46 -8.48
N ASP A 244 -7.58 14.98 -8.85
CA ASP A 244 -8.66 15.27 -7.90
C ASP A 244 -9.06 14.04 -7.05
N TYR A 245 -9.00 12.81 -7.60
CA TYR A 245 -9.32 11.59 -6.88
C TYR A 245 -8.24 11.24 -5.86
N THR A 246 -6.97 11.25 -6.29
CA THR A 246 -5.85 10.92 -5.41
C THR A 246 -5.60 11.99 -4.36
N ASP A 247 -5.83 13.28 -4.69
CA ASP A 247 -5.68 14.40 -3.78
C ASP A 247 -6.67 14.31 -2.61
N ALA A 248 -7.95 14.00 -2.90
CA ALA A 248 -8.98 13.82 -1.88
C ALA A 248 -8.63 12.68 -0.91
N LEU A 249 -8.17 11.55 -1.42
CA LEU A 249 -7.77 10.39 -0.62
C LEU A 249 -6.52 10.69 0.23
N ALA A 250 -5.50 11.27 -0.39
CA ALA A 250 -4.24 11.59 0.28
C ALA A 250 -4.44 12.59 1.43
N LEU A 251 -5.18 13.68 1.19
CA LEU A 251 -5.48 14.67 2.22
C LEU A 251 -6.31 14.08 3.37
N HIS A 252 -7.23 13.17 3.06
CA HIS A 252 -8.01 12.50 4.10
C HIS A 252 -7.14 11.56 4.93
N ALA A 253 -6.25 10.77 4.30
CA ALA A 253 -5.30 9.92 5.01
C ALA A 253 -4.37 10.73 5.93
N ILE A 254 -3.83 11.86 5.47
CA ILE A 254 -3.00 12.77 6.27
C ILE A 254 -3.76 13.21 7.53
N LYS A 255 -5.01 13.66 7.39
CA LYS A 255 -5.85 14.08 8.53
C LYS A 255 -6.07 12.96 9.52
N LEU A 256 -6.33 11.74 9.05
CA LEU A 256 -6.51 10.58 9.92
C LEU A 256 -5.23 10.25 10.69
N VAL A 257 -4.06 10.27 10.02
CA VAL A 257 -2.77 9.99 10.67
C VAL A 257 -2.51 10.98 11.79
N PHE A 258 -2.57 12.29 11.52
CA PHE A 258 -2.32 13.31 12.55
C PHE A 258 -3.29 13.18 13.74
N LYS A 259 -4.54 12.84 13.48
CA LYS A 259 -5.54 12.72 14.55
C LYS A 259 -5.40 11.44 15.36
N TYR A 260 -5.10 10.30 14.74
CA TYR A 260 -5.25 9.00 15.38
C TYR A 260 -3.93 8.28 15.66
N LEU A 261 -2.83 8.55 14.93
CA LEU A 261 -1.55 7.88 15.18
C LEU A 261 -1.04 8.07 16.61
N PRO A 262 -1.08 9.30 17.21
CA PRO A 262 -0.63 9.48 18.59
C PRO A 262 -1.40 8.61 19.59
N LYS A 263 -2.73 8.53 19.47
CA LYS A 263 -3.57 7.71 20.34
C LYS A 263 -3.36 6.21 20.09
N SER A 264 -3.27 5.80 18.82
CA SER A 264 -2.98 4.42 18.42
C SER A 264 -1.65 3.93 19.01
N TYR A 265 -0.61 4.78 18.97
CA TYR A 265 0.70 4.50 19.55
C TYR A 265 0.68 4.47 21.08
N ALA A 266 0.11 5.49 21.71
CA ALA A 266 0.18 5.65 23.17
C ALA A 266 -0.60 4.57 23.92
N THR A 267 -1.82 4.29 23.50
CA THR A 267 -2.79 3.49 24.26
C THR A 267 -3.30 2.24 23.53
N ALA A 268 -2.90 2.02 22.28
CA ALA A 268 -3.45 0.95 21.42
C ALA A 268 -4.99 0.99 21.34
N ASP A 269 -5.57 2.18 21.40
CA ASP A 269 -7.02 2.39 21.35
C ASP A 269 -7.63 1.78 20.08
N LYS A 270 -8.70 1.01 20.22
CA LYS A 270 -9.28 0.24 19.11
C LYS A 270 -9.81 1.13 17.99
N GLU A 271 -10.48 2.24 18.31
CA GLU A 271 -10.94 3.19 17.31
C GLU A 271 -9.74 3.80 16.56
N ALA A 272 -8.72 4.22 17.31
CA ALA A 272 -7.51 4.76 16.68
C ALA A 272 -6.81 3.74 15.79
N ARG A 273 -6.75 2.46 16.19
CA ARG A 273 -6.23 1.36 15.36
C ARG A 273 -7.04 1.18 14.08
N GLU A 274 -8.36 1.17 14.18
CA GLU A 274 -9.26 1.09 13.03
C GLU A 274 -9.05 2.28 12.09
N LYS A 275 -9.03 3.50 12.61
CA LYS A 275 -8.83 4.71 11.78
C LYS A 275 -7.46 4.75 11.12
N MET A 276 -6.41 4.24 11.77
CA MET A 276 -5.09 4.09 11.17
C MET A 276 -5.07 2.99 10.11
N HIS A 277 -5.82 1.90 10.29
CA HIS A 277 -5.96 0.84 9.30
C HIS A 277 -6.65 1.36 8.03
N ASN A 278 -7.74 2.08 8.21
CA ASN A 278 -8.44 2.77 7.12
C ASN A 278 -7.54 3.82 6.44
N ALA A 279 -6.75 4.60 7.20
CA ALA A 279 -5.81 5.56 6.64
C ALA A 279 -4.75 4.91 5.76
N SER A 280 -4.23 3.74 6.16
CA SER A 280 -3.30 2.94 5.36
C SER A 280 -3.90 2.53 4.01
N CYS A 281 -5.10 1.97 4.04
CA CYS A 281 -5.83 1.58 2.84
C CYS A 281 -6.11 2.79 1.92
N ILE A 282 -6.57 3.91 2.48
CA ILE A 282 -6.87 5.14 1.73
C ILE A 282 -5.60 5.72 1.10
N ALA A 283 -4.48 5.77 1.84
CA ALA A 283 -3.19 6.19 1.30
C ALA A 283 -2.71 5.25 0.19
N GLY A 284 -2.92 3.93 0.36
CA GLY A 284 -2.65 2.90 -0.64
C GLY A 284 -3.39 3.16 -1.96
N MET A 285 -4.68 3.47 -1.89
CA MET A 285 -5.48 3.85 -3.07
C MET A 285 -4.93 5.11 -3.75
N ALA A 286 -4.49 6.10 -2.96
CA ALA A 286 -3.94 7.34 -3.50
C ALA A 286 -2.63 7.09 -4.24
N PHE A 287 -1.62 6.52 -3.57
CA PHE A 287 -0.30 6.39 -4.18
C PHE A 287 -0.24 5.31 -5.27
N SER A 288 -1.06 4.29 -5.21
CA SER A 288 -1.14 3.31 -6.30
C SER A 288 -1.52 3.95 -7.64
N ASN A 289 -2.22 5.07 -7.60
CA ASN A 289 -2.66 5.81 -8.78
C ASN A 289 -1.86 7.10 -9.05
N ALA A 290 -1.22 7.70 -8.03
CA ALA A 290 -0.41 8.90 -8.18
C ALA A 290 1.09 8.62 -8.18
N PHE A 291 1.53 7.43 -7.75
CA PHE A 291 2.91 7.07 -7.45
C PHE A 291 3.50 7.79 -6.24
N LEU A 292 4.75 7.44 -5.94
CA LEU A 292 5.56 7.97 -4.85
C LEU A 292 6.66 8.89 -5.39
N GLY A 293 7.48 9.42 -4.52
CA GLY A 293 8.49 10.39 -4.83
C GLY A 293 9.89 10.01 -4.35
N VAL A 294 10.70 11.03 -4.08
CA VAL A 294 12.11 10.88 -3.71
C VAL A 294 12.29 10.30 -2.31
N ASN A 295 11.33 10.50 -1.40
CA ASN A 295 11.43 9.99 -0.03
C ASN A 295 11.49 8.46 -0.03
N HIS A 296 10.54 7.80 -0.68
CA HIS A 296 10.54 6.35 -0.81
C HIS A 296 11.75 5.83 -1.59
N SER A 297 12.19 6.55 -2.63
CA SER A 297 13.38 6.18 -3.40
C SER A 297 14.64 6.16 -2.53
N LEU A 298 14.81 7.13 -1.63
CA LEU A 298 15.90 7.17 -0.67
C LEU A 298 15.74 6.11 0.43
N ALA A 299 14.53 5.96 0.98
CA ALA A 299 14.24 4.96 2.01
C ALA A 299 14.54 3.53 1.56
N HIS A 300 14.22 3.19 0.31
CA HIS A 300 14.57 1.89 -0.28
C HIS A 300 16.08 1.66 -0.34
N LYS A 301 16.87 2.70 -0.65
CA LYS A 301 18.34 2.60 -0.66
C LYS A 301 18.90 2.44 0.75
N LEU A 302 18.44 3.23 1.69
CA LEU A 302 18.86 3.11 3.10
C LEU A 302 18.46 1.75 3.70
N GLY A 303 17.23 1.30 3.44
CA GLY A 303 16.76 -0.01 3.91
C GLY A 303 17.55 -1.17 3.29
N GLY A 304 17.92 -1.08 2.00
CA GLY A 304 18.71 -2.10 1.32
C GLY A 304 20.15 -2.17 1.81
N GLU A 305 20.80 -1.03 2.03
CA GLU A 305 22.22 -0.95 2.43
C GLU A 305 22.43 -1.16 3.93
N PHE A 306 21.58 -0.53 4.77
CA PHE A 306 21.78 -0.48 6.22
C PHE A 306 20.77 -1.30 7.02
N HIS A 307 19.88 -2.02 6.37
CA HIS A 307 18.82 -2.82 7.00
C HIS A 307 17.92 -2.02 7.95
N ILE A 308 17.74 -0.72 7.68
CA ILE A 308 16.85 0.15 8.47
C ILE A 308 15.40 -0.24 8.14
N PRO A 309 14.51 -0.43 9.14
CA PRO A 309 13.09 -0.67 8.89
C PRO A 309 12.50 0.41 7.98
N HIS A 310 11.76 -0.01 6.94
CA HIS A 310 11.28 0.87 5.87
C HIS A 310 10.54 2.12 6.37
N GLY A 311 9.54 1.94 7.24
CA GLY A 311 8.77 3.07 7.79
C GLY A 311 9.63 3.99 8.68
N LEU A 312 10.66 3.47 9.33
CA LEU A 312 11.61 4.29 10.10
C LEU A 312 12.49 5.14 9.16
N ALA A 313 13.00 4.54 8.08
CA ALA A 313 13.75 5.29 7.07
C ALA A 313 12.90 6.40 6.44
N ASN A 314 11.64 6.11 6.11
CA ASN A 314 10.70 7.10 5.60
C ASN A 314 10.47 8.23 6.62
N ALA A 315 10.30 7.92 7.89
CA ALA A 315 10.08 8.90 8.95
C ALA A 315 11.25 9.88 9.12
N TYR A 316 12.49 9.37 9.06
CA TYR A 316 13.69 10.23 9.15
C TYR A 316 13.88 11.13 7.94
N LEU A 317 13.57 10.62 6.74
CA LEU A 317 13.78 11.36 5.50
C LEU A 317 12.69 12.42 5.25
N LEU A 318 11.47 12.15 5.67
CA LEU A 318 10.29 12.94 5.29
C LEU A 318 10.42 14.44 5.58
N PRO A 319 10.85 14.89 6.77
CA PRO A 319 11.01 16.32 7.05
C PRO A 319 12.01 16.99 6.10
N HIS A 320 13.14 16.33 5.83
CA HIS A 320 14.19 16.86 4.93
C HIS A 320 13.71 16.92 3.48
N VAL A 321 12.95 15.92 3.03
CA VAL A 321 12.38 15.89 1.68
C VAL A 321 11.32 16.97 1.52
N ILE A 322 10.46 17.19 2.51
CA ILE A 322 9.45 18.26 2.50
C ILE A 322 10.16 19.62 2.43
N GLU A 323 11.14 19.87 3.29
CA GLU A 323 11.93 21.11 3.29
C GLU A 323 12.62 21.33 1.94
N TYR A 324 13.36 20.31 1.46
CA TYR A 324 14.03 20.36 0.16
C TYR A 324 13.06 20.65 -0.98
N ASN A 325 11.92 19.99 -1.02
CA ASN A 325 10.92 20.18 -2.05
C ASN A 325 10.16 21.51 -1.94
N GLY A 326 10.00 22.03 -0.73
CA GLY A 326 9.36 23.32 -0.44
C GLY A 326 10.22 24.54 -0.79
N GLN A 327 11.54 24.38 -0.95
CA GLN A 327 12.43 25.51 -1.28
C GLN A 327 12.33 25.90 -2.76
N PRO A 328 12.17 27.19 -3.06
CA PRO A 328 12.17 27.67 -4.43
C PRO A 328 13.56 27.53 -5.06
N THR A 329 13.67 26.72 -6.10
CA THR A 329 14.87 26.68 -6.95
C THR A 329 14.46 26.79 -8.41
N PRO A 330 15.20 27.52 -9.26
CA PRO A 330 14.86 27.69 -10.67
C PRO A 330 14.64 26.34 -11.39
N THR A 331 15.45 25.34 -11.09
CA THR A 331 15.36 24.01 -11.71
C THR A 331 14.09 23.29 -11.30
N LYS A 332 13.71 23.35 -10.01
CA LYS A 332 12.48 22.70 -9.53
C LYS A 332 11.23 23.38 -10.06
N LEU A 333 11.19 24.71 -10.03
CA LEU A 333 10.05 25.46 -10.53
C LEU A 333 9.78 25.23 -12.01
N ALA A 334 10.84 25.04 -12.81
CA ALA A 334 10.71 24.73 -14.23
C ALA A 334 10.22 23.29 -14.48
N ALA A 335 10.61 22.34 -13.64
CA ALA A 335 10.37 20.92 -13.83
C ALA A 335 9.15 20.39 -13.05
N TRP A 336 8.68 21.12 -12.03
CA TRP A 336 7.73 20.58 -11.07
C TRP A 336 6.42 21.40 -10.96
N PRO A 337 5.36 20.93 -11.65
CA PRO A 337 4.07 21.65 -11.69
C PRO A 337 3.28 21.59 -10.37
N LYS A 338 3.73 20.83 -9.36
CA LYS A 338 3.05 20.63 -8.09
C LYS A 338 3.75 21.33 -6.90
N TYR A 339 4.63 22.28 -7.17
CA TYR A 339 5.33 23.05 -6.14
C TYR A 339 4.37 23.69 -5.11
N ASP A 340 3.26 24.24 -5.58
CA ASP A 340 2.25 24.87 -4.71
C ASP A 340 1.62 23.91 -3.71
N HIS A 341 1.56 22.59 -4.01
CA HIS A 341 1.07 21.58 -3.09
C HIS A 341 1.97 21.41 -1.86
N TYR A 342 3.30 21.51 -2.02
CA TYR A 342 4.21 21.46 -0.86
C TYR A 342 4.09 22.70 0.00
N ILE A 343 3.97 23.87 -0.61
CA ILE A 343 3.73 25.11 0.12
C ILE A 343 2.43 25.01 0.91
N CYS A 344 1.36 24.50 0.31
CA CYS A 344 0.09 24.27 1.00
C CYS A 344 0.26 23.34 2.22
N LEU A 345 0.97 22.21 2.07
CA LEU A 345 1.24 21.27 3.18
C LEU A 345 2.05 21.93 4.31
N LEU A 346 3.07 22.71 3.98
CA LEU A 346 3.92 23.37 4.99
C LEU A 346 3.12 24.36 5.84
N TYR A 347 2.15 25.08 5.24
CA TYR A 347 1.35 26.09 5.96
C TYR A 347 0.08 25.54 6.60
N THR A 348 -0.44 24.40 6.15
CA THR A 348 -1.68 23.82 6.67
C THR A 348 -1.48 22.63 7.61
N SER A 349 -0.28 22.08 7.69
CA SER A 349 0.04 21.05 8.68
C SER A 349 0.07 21.67 10.08
N PRO A 350 -0.64 21.07 11.07
CA PRO A 350 -0.57 21.57 12.44
C PRO A 350 0.87 21.48 12.95
N SER A 351 1.40 22.63 13.38
CA SER A 351 2.71 22.67 14.02
C SER A 351 2.66 21.92 15.35
N PRO A 352 3.72 21.18 15.73
CA PRO A 352 3.80 20.62 17.08
C PRO A 352 3.68 21.67 18.20
N ARG A 353 3.84 22.96 17.87
CA ARG A 353 3.65 24.09 18.81
C ARG A 353 2.19 24.45 19.04
N ASP A 354 1.29 24.08 18.13
CA ASP A 354 -0.14 24.42 18.24
C ASP A 354 -0.91 23.47 19.16
N SER A 355 -0.29 22.36 19.60
CA SER A 355 -0.89 21.38 20.50
C SER A 355 -0.65 21.66 21.99
N THR A 356 0.03 22.75 22.34
CA THR A 356 0.36 23.09 23.74
C THR A 356 -0.43 24.25 24.32
N SER A 357 -1.45 24.74 23.63
CA SER A 357 -2.34 25.79 24.13
C SER A 357 -3.78 25.32 24.21
N SER A 358 -4.07 24.46 25.20
CA SER A 358 -5.39 24.32 25.82
C SER A 358 -5.27 23.59 27.15
#